data_12f625b8f5ab5f68a6eb880428cc89d3
#
_entry.id   12f625b8f5ab5f68a6eb880428cc89d3
#
_cell.length_a   1.000
_cell.length_b   1.000
_cell.length_c   1.000
_cell.angle_alpha   90.00
_cell.angle_beta   90.00
_cell.angle_gamma   90.00
#
_symmetry.space_group_name_H-M   'P 1'
#
loop_
_entity.id
_entity.type
_entity.pdbx_description
1 polymer ?
#
loop_
_entity_poly.entity_id
_entity_poly.type
_entity_poly.pdbx_seq_one_letter_code
_entity_poly.pdbx_strand_id
1 'polypeptide(L)'
;MKPKVYSTYSIPEHVKEFMAEYCDIREWQGDGRIPRDILLKEIADVEGLYTGGSSMVGRIDEELLNHAPHLKIISNVSVGYNNFDVEAMTKRNVIGTNTPHVLDETVADLAFALILSTARRITELDRFVKEGNWKPTTNYREIYGKDVHSTTLGIIGMGRIGEAIARRAKFGFNMDVLYFNRNRKPEAEEKYDAEYCDLTSLLTRADYIVLMTPLTPETFQLIGEEEFKLMKKSAVFINVSRGQTVDEQALIHALQNGEIHGAGLDVFEKEPVDSDNPLLQMSNVVTVPHIGSATARTEAAMAMRAAENLVAVLTGKEPIDPVGS
;
A
#
# COMPACT_ATOMS: atom_id res chain seq x y z
N MET A 1 21.04 -26.55 -18.32
CA MET A 1 19.55 -26.51 -18.26
C MET A 1 19.19 -25.15 -17.70
N LYS A 2 18.19 -24.47 -18.24
CA LYS A 2 17.71 -23.22 -17.65
C LYS A 2 17.03 -23.50 -16.31
N PRO A 3 17.18 -22.65 -15.28
CA PRO A 3 16.45 -22.78 -14.03
C PRO A 3 14.94 -22.67 -14.26
N LYS A 4 14.17 -23.50 -13.52
CA LYS A 4 12.70 -23.52 -13.62
C LYS A 4 12.08 -22.44 -12.73
N VAL A 5 11.12 -21.73 -13.26
CA VAL A 5 10.38 -20.65 -12.58
C VAL A 5 8.89 -20.90 -12.68
N TYR A 6 8.18 -20.71 -11.58
CA TYR A 6 6.72 -20.67 -11.58
C TYR A 6 6.22 -19.25 -11.30
N SER A 7 5.26 -18.76 -12.10
CA SER A 7 4.56 -17.51 -11.85
C SER A 7 3.15 -17.78 -11.35
N THR A 8 2.75 -17.06 -10.29
CA THR A 8 1.40 -17.16 -9.72
C THR A 8 0.34 -16.35 -10.47
N TYR A 9 0.72 -15.69 -11.56
CA TYR A 9 -0.17 -14.93 -12.43
C TYR A 9 0.47 -14.74 -13.82
N SER A 10 -0.29 -14.23 -14.78
CA SER A 10 0.19 -13.99 -16.15
C SER A 10 1.21 -12.86 -16.17
N ILE A 11 2.41 -13.15 -16.67
CA ILE A 11 3.52 -12.19 -16.78
C ILE A 11 3.30 -11.33 -18.04
N PRO A 12 3.51 -9.98 -17.98
CA PRO A 12 3.50 -9.14 -19.16
C PRO A 12 4.49 -9.64 -20.22
N GLU A 13 4.11 -9.64 -21.50
CA GLU A 13 4.87 -10.30 -22.57
C GLU A 13 6.35 -9.87 -22.63
N HIS A 14 6.62 -8.56 -22.58
CA HIS A 14 8.01 -8.05 -22.61
C HIS A 14 8.85 -8.49 -21.41
N VAL A 15 8.23 -8.76 -20.24
CA VAL A 15 8.91 -9.30 -19.05
C VAL A 15 9.16 -10.80 -19.22
N LYS A 16 8.19 -11.50 -19.79
CA LYS A 16 8.28 -12.91 -20.10
C LYS A 16 9.39 -13.20 -21.13
N GLU A 17 9.47 -12.39 -22.19
CA GLU A 17 10.56 -12.45 -23.17
C GLU A 17 11.93 -12.29 -22.50
N PHE A 18 12.09 -11.27 -21.63
CA PHE A 18 13.32 -11.08 -20.87
C PHE A 18 13.67 -12.29 -20.00
N MET A 19 12.70 -12.78 -19.19
CA MET A 19 12.93 -13.92 -18.31
C MET A 19 13.22 -15.22 -19.08
N ALA A 20 12.58 -15.41 -20.24
CA ALA A 20 12.73 -16.60 -21.07
C ALA A 20 14.15 -16.76 -21.66
N GLU A 21 14.95 -15.69 -21.73
CA GLU A 21 16.36 -15.80 -22.10
C GLU A 21 17.16 -16.63 -21.07
N TYR A 22 16.76 -16.58 -19.79
CA TYR A 22 17.49 -17.13 -18.65
C TYR A 22 16.80 -18.32 -17.99
N CYS A 23 15.47 -18.38 -18.03
CA CYS A 23 14.65 -19.31 -17.26
C CYS A 23 13.69 -20.12 -18.14
N ASP A 24 13.26 -21.28 -17.62
CA ASP A 24 12.12 -22.06 -18.12
C ASP A 24 10.90 -21.72 -17.26
N ILE A 25 9.88 -21.07 -17.87
CA ILE A 25 8.79 -20.40 -17.15
C ILE A 25 7.49 -21.16 -17.32
N ARG A 26 6.84 -21.48 -16.19
CA ARG A 26 5.45 -21.91 -16.15
C ARG A 26 4.63 -20.87 -15.41
N GLU A 27 3.38 -20.65 -15.85
CA GLU A 27 2.48 -19.64 -15.30
C GLU A 27 1.16 -20.24 -14.89
N TRP A 28 0.58 -19.71 -13.82
CA TRP A 28 -0.81 -19.94 -13.47
C TRP A 28 -1.74 -19.37 -14.55
N GLN A 29 -2.64 -20.23 -15.07
CA GLN A 29 -3.56 -19.88 -16.16
C GLN A 29 -5.00 -19.65 -15.69
N GLY A 30 -5.26 -19.75 -14.38
CA GLY A 30 -6.58 -19.51 -13.81
C GLY A 30 -6.82 -18.04 -13.44
N ASP A 31 -8.07 -17.71 -13.19
CA ASP A 31 -8.45 -16.36 -12.74
C ASP A 31 -8.16 -16.19 -11.24
N GLY A 32 -7.66 -15.00 -10.89
CA GLY A 32 -7.42 -14.60 -9.51
C GLY A 32 -6.32 -15.38 -8.80
N ARG A 33 -6.47 -15.50 -7.48
CA ARG A 33 -5.48 -16.15 -6.62
C ARG A 33 -5.37 -17.65 -6.90
N ILE A 34 -4.14 -18.15 -7.04
CA ILE A 34 -3.90 -19.58 -7.18
C ILE A 34 -4.34 -20.35 -5.91
N PRO A 35 -5.11 -21.45 -6.04
CA PRO A 35 -5.41 -22.34 -4.92
C PRO A 35 -4.16 -22.92 -4.27
N ARG A 36 -4.14 -22.97 -2.93
CA ARG A 36 -2.95 -23.38 -2.18
C ARG A 36 -2.44 -24.75 -2.55
N ASP A 37 -3.32 -25.73 -2.69
CA ASP A 37 -2.99 -27.11 -3.05
C ASP A 37 -2.39 -27.24 -4.46
N ILE A 38 -2.82 -26.40 -5.39
CA ILE A 38 -2.24 -26.32 -6.74
C ILE A 38 -0.86 -25.68 -6.65
N LEU A 39 -0.72 -24.55 -5.94
CA LEU A 39 0.57 -23.89 -5.77
C LEU A 39 1.62 -24.84 -5.22
N LEU A 40 1.32 -25.58 -4.14
CA LEU A 40 2.25 -26.51 -3.51
C LEU A 40 2.72 -27.63 -4.45
N LYS A 41 1.88 -28.05 -5.40
CA LYS A 41 2.27 -29.03 -6.43
C LYS A 41 3.17 -28.43 -7.50
N GLU A 42 2.82 -27.22 -7.97
CA GLU A 42 3.51 -26.57 -9.08
C GLU A 42 4.93 -26.09 -8.71
N ILE A 43 5.18 -25.80 -7.42
CA ILE A 43 6.47 -25.30 -6.97
C ILE A 43 7.47 -26.43 -6.59
N ALA A 44 7.07 -27.68 -6.65
CA ALA A 44 7.88 -28.81 -6.15
C ALA A 44 9.24 -28.98 -6.86
N ASP A 45 9.35 -28.55 -8.12
CA ASP A 45 10.55 -28.72 -8.95
C ASP A 45 11.15 -27.40 -9.44
N VAL A 46 10.71 -26.24 -8.89
CA VAL A 46 11.17 -24.94 -9.33
C VAL A 46 12.28 -24.35 -8.48
N GLU A 47 13.11 -23.52 -9.08
CA GLU A 47 14.20 -22.81 -8.43
C GLU A 47 13.82 -21.34 -8.12
N GLY A 48 12.81 -20.80 -8.79
CA GLY A 48 12.30 -19.45 -8.59
C GLY A 48 10.78 -19.38 -8.57
N LEU A 49 10.24 -18.53 -7.68
CA LEU A 49 8.82 -18.19 -7.61
C LEU A 49 8.65 -16.71 -7.91
N TYR A 50 7.88 -16.39 -8.96
CA TYR A 50 7.53 -15.04 -9.33
C TYR A 50 6.07 -14.77 -8.93
N THR A 51 5.80 -13.74 -8.11
CA THR A 51 4.47 -13.58 -7.50
C THR A 51 4.00 -12.14 -7.36
N GLY A 52 2.70 -11.91 -7.50
CA GLY A 52 2.01 -10.62 -7.39
C GLY A 52 1.68 -10.19 -5.95
N GLY A 53 2.42 -10.65 -4.95
CA GLY A 53 2.19 -10.29 -3.55
C GLY A 53 1.15 -11.18 -2.84
N SER A 54 0.75 -10.75 -1.62
CA SER A 54 -0.10 -11.55 -0.73
C SER A 54 -1.47 -11.89 -1.30
N SER A 55 -2.05 -11.01 -2.10
CA SER A 55 -3.34 -11.22 -2.76
C SER A 55 -3.31 -12.37 -3.77
N MET A 56 -2.16 -12.61 -4.41
CA MET A 56 -2.02 -13.63 -5.47
C MET A 56 -1.46 -14.96 -4.95
N VAL A 57 -0.62 -14.96 -3.93
CA VAL A 57 0.07 -16.18 -3.46
C VAL A 57 -0.27 -16.58 -2.02
N GLY A 58 -0.72 -15.63 -1.19
CA GLY A 58 -0.92 -15.84 0.23
C GLY A 58 0.38 -15.85 1.03
N ARG A 59 0.41 -16.61 2.14
CA ARG A 59 1.61 -16.69 2.99
C ARG A 59 2.69 -17.57 2.35
N ILE A 60 3.90 -17.07 2.42
CA ILE A 60 5.14 -17.81 2.17
C ILE A 60 5.64 -18.27 3.53
N ASP A 61 5.26 -19.48 3.90
CA ASP A 61 5.48 -20.09 5.21
C ASP A 61 6.28 -21.39 5.10
N GLU A 62 6.54 -22.03 6.25
CA GLU A 62 7.27 -23.30 6.30
C GLU A 62 6.62 -24.41 5.47
N GLU A 63 5.28 -24.45 5.39
CA GLU A 63 4.57 -25.42 4.57
C GLU A 63 4.95 -25.29 3.10
N LEU A 64 4.86 -24.06 2.54
CA LEU A 64 5.23 -23.77 1.16
C LEU A 64 6.70 -24.12 0.90
N LEU A 65 7.58 -23.66 1.78
CA LEU A 65 9.02 -23.93 1.65
C LEU A 65 9.36 -25.43 1.75
N ASN A 66 8.60 -26.22 2.51
CA ASN A 66 8.75 -27.67 2.58
C ASN A 66 8.41 -28.37 1.27
N HIS A 67 7.45 -27.82 0.50
CA HIS A 67 7.05 -28.36 -0.81
C HIS A 67 7.95 -27.90 -1.97
N ALA A 68 8.86 -26.93 -1.73
CA ALA A 68 9.73 -26.36 -2.74
C ALA A 68 11.23 -26.56 -2.40
N PRO A 69 11.75 -27.79 -2.37
CA PRO A 69 13.10 -28.10 -1.89
C PRO A 69 14.24 -27.52 -2.75
N HIS A 70 13.94 -27.10 -3.98
CA HIS A 70 14.92 -26.52 -4.91
C HIS A 70 14.83 -24.99 -5.00
N LEU A 71 13.88 -24.38 -4.26
CA LEU A 71 13.61 -22.93 -4.34
C LEU A 71 14.80 -22.13 -3.82
N LYS A 72 15.25 -21.15 -4.61
CA LYS A 72 16.36 -20.25 -4.29
C LYS A 72 15.89 -18.83 -4.07
N ILE A 73 14.82 -18.41 -4.77
CA ILE A 73 14.30 -17.05 -4.73
C ILE A 73 12.79 -17.00 -4.85
N ILE A 74 12.20 -16.08 -4.09
CA ILE A 74 10.81 -15.63 -4.25
C ILE A 74 10.86 -14.13 -4.58
N SER A 75 10.46 -13.78 -5.78
CA SER A 75 10.43 -12.38 -6.23
C SER A 75 9.01 -11.84 -6.26
N ASN A 76 8.75 -10.86 -5.41
CA ASN A 76 7.43 -10.30 -5.17
C ASN A 76 7.22 -9.01 -5.95
N VAL A 77 6.23 -8.95 -6.85
CA VAL A 77 5.83 -7.74 -7.60
C VAL A 77 4.99 -6.85 -6.68
N SER A 78 5.59 -6.40 -5.60
CA SER A 78 5.02 -5.43 -4.64
C SER A 78 6.12 -4.88 -3.75
N VAL A 79 5.88 -3.76 -3.06
CA VAL A 79 6.78 -3.26 -2.00
C VAL A 79 6.53 -4.00 -0.69
N GLY A 80 5.26 -4.25 -0.35
CA GLY A 80 4.92 -4.98 0.87
C GLY A 80 5.27 -6.46 0.77
N TYR A 81 5.90 -7.00 1.81
CA TYR A 81 6.25 -8.41 1.92
C TYR A 81 5.83 -9.01 3.27
N ASN A 82 4.76 -8.49 3.86
CA ASN A 82 4.20 -8.99 5.12
C ASN A 82 3.66 -10.43 5.04
N ASN A 83 3.55 -10.98 3.84
CA ASN A 83 3.24 -12.39 3.60
C ASN A 83 4.46 -13.32 3.63
N PHE A 84 5.70 -12.81 3.72
CA PHE A 84 6.92 -13.59 3.80
C PHE A 84 7.23 -13.96 5.27
N ASP A 85 7.43 -15.24 5.53
CA ASP A 85 8.11 -15.70 6.73
C ASP A 85 9.63 -15.64 6.49
N VAL A 86 10.19 -14.46 6.73
CA VAL A 86 11.61 -14.15 6.44
C VAL A 86 12.53 -15.07 7.24
N GLU A 87 12.17 -15.45 8.47
CA GLU A 87 12.98 -16.36 9.31
C GLU A 87 13.02 -17.76 8.69
N ALA A 88 11.86 -18.32 8.29
CA ALA A 88 11.78 -19.61 7.64
C ALA A 88 12.51 -19.64 6.29
N MET A 89 12.41 -18.56 5.50
CA MET A 89 13.14 -18.39 4.24
C MET A 89 14.65 -18.38 4.47
N THR A 90 15.13 -17.61 5.44
CA THR A 90 16.56 -17.50 5.78
C THR A 90 17.13 -18.85 6.22
N LYS A 91 16.43 -19.61 7.06
CA LYS A 91 16.84 -20.97 7.50
C LYS A 91 17.04 -21.94 6.33
N ARG A 92 16.37 -21.69 5.20
CA ARG A 92 16.44 -22.53 3.99
C ARG A 92 17.29 -21.94 2.88
N ASN A 93 17.95 -20.79 3.12
CA ASN A 93 18.71 -20.04 2.12
C ASN A 93 17.84 -19.66 0.91
N VAL A 94 16.56 -19.35 1.12
CA VAL A 94 15.67 -18.82 0.10
C VAL A 94 15.67 -17.29 0.20
N ILE A 95 16.05 -16.64 -0.89
CA ILE A 95 16.11 -15.17 -0.97
C ILE A 95 14.72 -14.63 -1.26
N GLY A 96 14.25 -13.67 -0.45
CA GLY A 96 13.07 -12.86 -0.77
C GLY A 96 13.47 -11.54 -1.40
N THR A 97 12.75 -11.11 -2.43
CA THR A 97 12.92 -9.78 -3.02
C THR A 97 11.58 -9.08 -3.22
N ASN A 98 11.60 -7.76 -3.24
CA ASN A 98 10.44 -6.91 -3.50
C ASN A 98 10.76 -5.85 -4.57
N THR A 99 9.85 -4.89 -4.83
CA THR A 99 10.03 -3.88 -5.88
C THR A 99 9.99 -2.45 -5.33
N PRO A 100 10.97 -2.05 -4.50
CA PRO A 100 11.06 -0.69 -3.97
C PRO A 100 11.43 0.31 -5.08
N HIS A 101 11.21 1.61 -4.80
CA HIS A 101 11.60 2.75 -5.65
C HIS A 101 10.77 2.96 -6.92
N VAL A 102 10.08 1.95 -7.45
CA VAL A 102 9.35 2.07 -8.72
C VAL A 102 7.93 2.60 -8.59
N LEU A 103 7.32 2.53 -7.39
CA LEU A 103 5.92 2.93 -7.17
C LEU A 103 5.75 4.11 -6.21
N ASP A 104 6.83 4.62 -5.63
CA ASP A 104 6.77 5.63 -4.55
C ASP A 104 5.97 6.87 -4.96
N GLU A 105 6.19 7.37 -6.17
CA GLU A 105 5.50 8.53 -6.72
C GLU A 105 4.02 8.24 -7.01
N THR A 106 3.71 7.07 -7.54
CA THR A 106 2.33 6.68 -7.90
C THR A 106 1.45 6.56 -6.65
N VAL A 107 1.97 5.95 -5.58
CA VAL A 107 1.25 5.87 -4.30
C VAL A 107 1.07 7.25 -3.69
N ALA A 108 2.08 8.13 -3.79
CA ALA A 108 1.97 9.49 -3.30
C ALA A 108 0.93 10.32 -4.08
N ASP A 109 0.77 10.09 -5.39
CA ASP A 109 -0.28 10.70 -6.20
C ASP A 109 -1.67 10.25 -5.71
N LEU A 110 -1.86 8.94 -5.46
CA LEU A 110 -3.11 8.42 -4.92
C LEU A 110 -3.42 8.98 -3.53
N ALA A 111 -2.43 9.08 -2.64
CA ALA A 111 -2.62 9.67 -1.32
C ALA A 111 -3.18 11.10 -1.42
N PHE A 112 -2.62 11.93 -2.32
CA PHE A 112 -3.14 13.27 -2.58
C PHE A 112 -4.51 13.26 -3.26
N ALA A 113 -4.78 12.33 -4.17
CA ALA A 113 -6.11 12.16 -4.77
C ALA A 113 -7.16 11.86 -3.68
N LEU A 114 -6.86 10.99 -2.72
CA LEU A 114 -7.73 10.70 -1.59
C LEU A 114 -7.90 11.90 -0.64
N ILE A 115 -6.82 12.62 -0.31
CA ILE A 115 -6.89 13.87 0.47
C ILE A 115 -7.85 14.86 -0.20
N LEU A 116 -7.63 15.15 -1.48
CA LEU A 116 -8.43 16.09 -2.24
C LEU A 116 -9.88 15.62 -2.41
N SER A 117 -10.09 14.35 -2.72
CA SER A 117 -11.43 13.80 -2.91
C SER A 117 -12.26 13.85 -1.63
N THR A 118 -11.66 13.52 -0.48
CA THR A 118 -12.32 13.57 0.82
C THR A 118 -12.55 15.01 1.28
N ALA A 119 -11.50 15.86 1.24
CA ALA A 119 -11.59 17.24 1.67
C ALA A 119 -12.61 18.06 0.86
N ARG A 120 -12.65 17.86 -0.45
CA ARG A 120 -13.52 18.58 -1.37
C ARG A 120 -14.83 17.85 -1.68
N ARG A 121 -15.08 16.69 -1.03
CA ARG A 121 -16.30 15.86 -1.19
C ARG A 121 -16.56 15.47 -2.65
N ILE A 122 -15.49 15.20 -3.42
CA ILE A 122 -15.59 15.05 -4.88
C ILE A 122 -16.49 13.88 -5.25
N THR A 123 -16.30 12.70 -4.65
CA THR A 123 -17.07 11.48 -4.98
C THR A 123 -18.55 11.62 -4.59
N GLU A 124 -18.83 12.25 -3.46
CA GLU A 124 -20.20 12.54 -2.99
C GLU A 124 -20.90 13.52 -3.94
N LEU A 125 -20.23 14.63 -4.29
CA LEU A 125 -20.81 15.68 -5.12
C LEU A 125 -20.89 15.28 -6.60
N ASP A 126 -20.01 14.41 -7.08
CA ASP A 126 -20.14 13.77 -8.40
C ASP A 126 -21.45 12.97 -8.49
N ARG A 127 -21.72 12.13 -7.47
CA ARG A 127 -22.99 11.38 -7.37
C ARG A 127 -24.18 12.32 -7.28
N PHE A 128 -24.11 13.35 -6.44
CA PHE A 128 -25.15 14.36 -6.26
C PHE A 128 -25.56 15.00 -7.60
N VAL A 129 -24.59 15.38 -8.43
CA VAL A 129 -24.86 15.95 -9.77
C VAL A 129 -25.46 14.92 -10.71
N LYS A 130 -24.91 13.71 -10.77
CA LYS A 130 -25.39 12.63 -11.67
C LYS A 130 -26.81 12.15 -11.34
N GLU A 131 -27.20 12.21 -10.07
CA GLU A 131 -28.57 11.91 -9.61
C GLU A 131 -29.56 13.05 -9.85
N GLY A 132 -29.12 14.18 -10.43
CA GLY A 132 -29.98 15.32 -10.74
C GLY A 132 -30.36 16.18 -9.52
N ASN A 133 -29.58 16.07 -8.44
CA ASN A 133 -29.82 16.81 -7.18
C ASN A 133 -29.33 18.27 -7.25
N TRP A 134 -28.49 18.60 -8.23
CA TRP A 134 -28.05 19.98 -8.42
C TRP A 134 -29.13 20.82 -9.11
N LYS A 135 -29.79 21.68 -8.33
CA LYS A 135 -30.94 22.48 -8.75
C LYS A 135 -30.65 23.97 -8.51
N PRO A 136 -31.41 24.89 -9.16
CA PRO A 136 -31.27 26.34 -8.90
C PRO A 136 -31.46 26.73 -7.42
N THR A 137 -32.18 25.89 -6.66
CA THR A 137 -32.44 26.07 -5.22
C THR A 137 -31.41 25.41 -4.32
N THR A 138 -30.34 24.81 -4.88
CA THR A 138 -29.30 24.14 -4.08
C THR A 138 -28.63 25.13 -3.12
N ASN A 139 -28.62 24.78 -1.84
CA ASN A 139 -27.91 25.56 -0.81
C ASN A 139 -26.41 25.24 -0.86
N TYR A 140 -25.60 26.14 -1.41
CA TYR A 140 -24.16 25.95 -1.55
C TYR A 140 -23.42 25.77 -0.22
N ARG A 141 -23.94 26.28 0.90
CA ARG A 141 -23.32 26.11 2.22
C ARG A 141 -23.31 24.65 2.68
N GLU A 142 -24.29 23.86 2.26
CA GLU A 142 -24.41 22.44 2.60
C GLU A 142 -23.46 21.55 1.83
N ILE A 143 -22.88 22.07 0.72
CA ILE A 143 -21.95 21.34 -0.13
C ILE A 143 -20.50 21.87 -0.05
N TYR A 144 -20.18 22.74 0.90
CA TYR A 144 -18.81 23.21 1.09
C TYR A 144 -17.89 22.05 1.50
N GLY A 145 -16.69 22.05 0.91
CA GLY A 145 -15.57 21.22 1.33
C GLY A 145 -14.58 22.04 2.18
N LYS A 146 -13.41 21.48 2.38
CA LYS A 146 -12.29 22.05 3.15
C LYS A 146 -11.13 22.41 2.25
N ASP A 147 -10.37 23.43 2.64
CA ASP A 147 -9.09 23.76 2.02
C ASP A 147 -8.03 22.73 2.41
N VAL A 148 -7.15 22.42 1.47
CA VAL A 148 -5.98 21.55 1.67
C VAL A 148 -4.70 22.39 1.74
N HIS A 149 -4.59 23.41 0.89
CA HIS A 149 -3.43 24.29 0.88
C HIS A 149 -3.27 25.06 2.20
N SER A 150 -2.02 25.30 2.60
CA SER A 150 -1.68 26.09 3.80
C SER A 150 -2.28 25.53 5.11
N THR A 151 -2.47 24.21 5.17
CA THR A 151 -2.88 23.46 6.35
C THR A 151 -1.75 22.54 6.83
N THR A 152 -1.96 21.78 7.88
CA THR A 152 -0.96 20.86 8.45
C THR A 152 -1.21 19.44 8.01
N LEU A 153 -0.20 18.80 7.38
CA LEU A 153 -0.18 17.37 7.07
C LEU A 153 0.64 16.61 8.11
N GLY A 154 0.06 15.61 8.73
CA GLY A 154 0.76 14.62 9.56
C GLY A 154 1.04 13.34 8.77
N ILE A 155 2.29 12.91 8.72
CA ILE A 155 2.72 11.66 8.07
C ILE A 155 3.17 10.66 9.11
N ILE A 156 2.43 9.56 9.26
CA ILE A 156 2.79 8.44 10.13
C ILE A 156 3.53 7.42 9.27
N GLY A 157 4.87 7.47 9.30
CA GLY A 157 5.74 6.66 8.44
C GLY A 157 6.46 7.46 7.34
N MET A 158 7.52 8.19 7.71
CA MET A 158 8.38 8.96 6.79
C MET A 158 9.43 8.03 6.14
N GLY A 159 8.95 7.07 5.31
CA GLY A 159 9.75 6.29 4.39
C GLY A 159 9.81 6.96 3.00
N ARG A 160 10.26 6.25 1.96
CA ARG A 160 10.32 6.78 0.57
C ARG A 160 8.99 7.36 0.08
N ILE A 161 7.90 6.63 0.27
CA ILE A 161 6.55 7.10 -0.12
C ILE A 161 6.14 8.30 0.75
N GLY A 162 6.40 8.25 2.07
CA GLY A 162 6.15 9.37 2.98
C GLY A 162 6.91 10.64 2.55
N GLU A 163 8.16 10.52 2.12
CA GLU A 163 8.93 11.64 1.56
C GLU A 163 8.35 12.17 0.23
N ALA A 164 7.87 11.28 -0.64
CA ALA A 164 7.20 11.69 -1.88
C ALA A 164 5.88 12.42 -1.61
N ILE A 165 5.16 12.04 -0.54
CA ILE A 165 3.97 12.75 -0.04
C ILE A 165 4.37 14.10 0.57
N ALA A 166 5.39 14.16 1.44
CA ALA A 166 5.89 15.38 2.06
C ALA A 166 6.29 16.43 1.00
N ARG A 167 6.96 15.99 -0.07
CA ARG A 167 7.34 16.85 -1.19
C ARG A 167 6.12 17.52 -1.85
N ARG A 168 5.05 16.75 -2.10
CA ARG A 168 3.80 17.29 -2.68
C ARG A 168 3.12 18.26 -1.73
N ALA A 169 3.05 17.92 -0.46
CA ALA A 169 2.49 18.76 0.57
C ALA A 169 3.19 20.12 0.63
N LYS A 170 4.51 20.09 0.79
CA LYS A 170 5.32 21.31 0.95
C LYS A 170 5.30 22.18 -0.31
N PHE A 171 5.66 21.61 -1.44
CA PHE A 171 5.91 22.39 -2.66
C PHE A 171 4.67 22.56 -3.57
N GLY A 172 3.69 21.66 -3.47
CA GLY A 172 2.46 21.73 -4.25
C GLY A 172 1.32 22.45 -3.54
N PHE A 173 1.23 22.31 -2.22
CA PHE A 173 0.10 22.79 -1.42
C PHE A 173 0.50 23.77 -0.31
N ASN A 174 1.78 24.09 -0.17
CA ASN A 174 2.29 24.99 0.88
C ASN A 174 1.81 24.57 2.29
N MET A 175 1.81 23.26 2.55
CA MET A 175 1.43 22.71 3.86
C MET A 175 2.60 22.71 4.82
N ASP A 176 2.29 22.83 6.13
CA ASP A 176 3.24 22.43 7.17
C ASP A 176 3.25 20.92 7.28
N VAL A 177 4.44 20.31 7.38
CA VAL A 177 4.60 18.85 7.42
C VAL A 177 5.08 18.41 8.79
N LEU A 178 4.25 17.65 9.50
CA LEU A 178 4.62 16.92 10.70
C LEU A 178 4.85 15.47 10.35
N TYR A 179 5.80 14.80 11.03
CA TYR A 179 5.91 13.36 10.85
C TYR A 179 6.26 12.62 12.14
N PHE A 180 5.75 11.41 12.23
CA PHE A 180 6.12 10.42 13.24
C PHE A 180 6.78 9.22 12.56
N ASN A 181 7.89 8.77 13.11
CA ASN A 181 8.62 7.61 12.61
C ASN A 181 9.41 6.97 13.75
N ARG A 182 9.70 5.67 13.68
CA ARG A 182 10.55 4.98 14.66
C ARG A 182 11.92 5.64 14.81
N ASN A 183 12.51 6.03 13.68
CA ASN A 183 13.79 6.73 13.62
C ASN A 183 13.60 8.08 12.94
N ARG A 184 14.17 9.14 13.53
CA ARG A 184 14.18 10.48 12.96
C ARG A 184 14.86 10.50 11.59
N LYS A 185 14.40 11.37 10.69
CA LYS A 185 14.85 11.53 9.29
C LYS A 185 15.35 12.95 9.04
N PRO A 186 16.57 13.31 9.51
CA PRO A 186 17.09 14.69 9.38
C PRO A 186 17.12 15.20 7.93
N GLU A 187 17.41 14.32 6.97
CA GLU A 187 17.41 14.70 5.55
C GLU A 187 16.02 15.12 5.04
N ALA A 188 14.94 14.45 5.49
CA ALA A 188 13.59 14.83 5.15
C ALA A 188 13.20 16.15 5.82
N GLU A 189 13.67 16.41 7.06
CA GLU A 189 13.44 17.65 7.77
C GLU A 189 14.09 18.82 7.01
N GLU A 190 15.35 18.71 6.62
CA GLU A 190 16.05 19.75 5.85
C GLU A 190 15.39 19.97 4.46
N LYS A 191 15.03 18.89 3.78
CA LYS A 191 14.57 18.93 2.40
C LYS A 191 13.14 19.43 2.25
N TYR A 192 12.27 19.11 3.21
CA TYR A 192 10.83 19.41 3.14
C TYR A 192 10.36 20.34 4.25
N ASP A 193 11.28 20.87 5.09
CA ASP A 193 10.95 21.64 6.28
C ASP A 193 9.92 20.88 7.15
N ALA A 194 10.15 19.57 7.32
CA ALA A 194 9.29 18.68 8.07
C ALA A 194 9.69 18.65 9.55
N GLU A 195 8.71 18.69 10.45
CA GLU A 195 8.92 18.63 11.88
C GLU A 195 8.73 17.18 12.39
N TYR A 196 9.78 16.61 13.03
CA TYR A 196 9.65 15.35 13.76
C TYR A 196 8.93 15.55 15.08
N CYS A 197 7.90 14.77 15.37
CA CYS A 197 7.20 14.81 16.64
C CYS A 197 6.72 13.41 17.08
N ASP A 198 6.28 13.28 18.33
CA ASP A 198 5.60 12.09 18.81
C ASP A 198 4.19 11.94 18.17
N LEU A 199 3.63 10.72 18.27
CA LEU A 199 2.35 10.41 17.64
C LEU A 199 1.21 11.29 18.17
N THR A 200 1.15 11.51 19.48
CA THR A 200 0.12 12.34 20.12
C THR A 200 0.17 13.79 19.63
N SER A 201 1.37 14.36 19.52
CA SER A 201 1.58 15.71 18.98
C SER A 201 1.15 15.82 17.53
N LEU A 202 1.46 14.80 16.70
CA LEU A 202 1.05 14.74 15.31
C LEU A 202 -0.49 14.71 15.19
N LEU A 203 -1.14 13.79 15.92
CA LEU A 203 -2.59 13.59 15.83
C LEU A 203 -3.38 14.83 16.27
N THR A 204 -2.92 15.53 17.33
CA THR A 204 -3.60 16.72 17.84
C THR A 204 -3.44 17.96 16.97
N ARG A 205 -2.35 18.04 16.18
CA ARG A 205 -1.99 19.24 15.39
C ARG A 205 -2.36 19.14 13.92
N ALA A 206 -2.36 17.94 13.36
CA ALA A 206 -2.60 17.74 11.91
C ALA A 206 -4.06 17.98 11.51
N ASP A 207 -4.26 18.55 10.31
CA ASP A 207 -5.57 18.69 9.65
C ASP A 207 -5.82 17.50 8.71
N TYR A 208 -4.77 16.96 8.13
CA TYR A 208 -4.75 15.77 7.29
C TYR A 208 -3.72 14.79 7.85
N ILE A 209 -4.08 13.52 7.96
CA ILE A 209 -3.20 12.49 8.52
C ILE A 209 -3.10 11.36 7.52
N VAL A 210 -1.88 11.04 7.07
CA VAL A 210 -1.60 9.94 6.15
C VAL A 210 -0.83 8.85 6.87
N LEU A 211 -1.38 7.64 6.89
CA LEU A 211 -0.75 6.46 7.45
C LEU A 211 0.00 5.69 6.36
N MET A 212 1.33 5.56 6.55
CA MET A 212 2.27 4.96 5.60
C MET A 212 3.23 3.95 6.23
N THR A 213 2.87 3.38 7.38
CA THR A 213 3.69 2.36 8.04
C THR A 213 3.52 0.98 7.39
N PRO A 214 4.57 0.14 7.33
CA PRO A 214 4.40 -1.27 7.01
C PRO A 214 3.57 -1.97 8.11
N LEU A 215 2.96 -3.10 7.78
CA LEU A 215 2.31 -3.95 8.77
C LEU A 215 3.37 -4.82 9.47
N THR A 216 3.54 -4.60 10.77
CA THR A 216 4.39 -5.37 11.68
C THR A 216 3.62 -5.61 12.98
N PRO A 217 4.11 -6.46 13.91
CA PRO A 217 3.49 -6.59 15.21
C PRO A 217 3.32 -5.26 15.96
N GLU A 218 4.28 -4.33 15.81
CA GLU A 218 4.28 -3.02 16.48
C GLU A 218 3.33 -2.00 15.81
N THR A 219 2.97 -2.22 14.55
CA THR A 219 2.06 -1.34 13.80
C THR A 219 0.68 -1.94 13.57
N PHE A 220 0.45 -3.17 14.03
CA PHE A 220 -0.88 -3.76 14.04
C PHE A 220 -1.82 -2.93 14.92
N GLN A 221 -2.93 -2.45 14.33
CA GLN A 221 -3.89 -1.55 14.98
C GLN A 221 -3.23 -0.33 15.67
N LEU A 222 -2.18 0.23 15.04
CA LEU A 222 -1.48 1.41 15.54
C LEU A 222 -2.41 2.61 15.74
N ILE A 223 -3.45 2.71 14.91
CA ILE A 223 -4.47 3.74 15.01
C ILE A 223 -5.78 3.08 15.45
N GLY A 224 -6.13 3.29 16.69
CA GLY A 224 -7.34 2.79 17.33
C GLY A 224 -8.22 3.91 17.89
N GLU A 225 -9.11 3.55 18.82
CA GLU A 225 -10.10 4.47 19.40
C GLU A 225 -9.46 5.68 20.07
N GLU A 226 -8.39 5.47 20.84
CA GLU A 226 -7.70 6.56 21.55
C GLU A 226 -7.00 7.52 20.59
N GLU A 227 -6.42 7.01 19.51
CA GLU A 227 -5.76 7.82 18.50
C GLU A 227 -6.78 8.66 17.71
N PHE A 228 -7.96 8.09 17.35
CA PHE A 228 -9.02 8.86 16.69
C PHE A 228 -9.56 9.98 17.60
N LYS A 229 -9.73 9.74 18.90
CA LYS A 229 -10.15 10.77 19.86
C LYS A 229 -9.16 11.94 20.00
N LEU A 230 -7.86 11.70 19.77
CA LEU A 230 -6.84 12.76 19.80
C LEU A 230 -6.88 13.63 18.54
N MET A 231 -7.45 13.16 17.44
CA MET A 231 -7.51 13.92 16.19
C MET A 231 -8.45 15.11 16.31
N LYS A 232 -8.21 16.13 15.48
CA LYS A 232 -9.17 17.24 15.36
C LYS A 232 -10.49 16.70 14.80
N LYS A 233 -11.63 17.17 15.29
CA LYS A 233 -12.95 16.86 14.69
C LYS A 233 -13.03 17.23 13.20
N SER A 234 -12.18 18.15 12.78
CA SER A 234 -12.05 18.56 11.39
C SER A 234 -11.05 17.72 10.59
N ALA A 235 -10.33 16.79 11.21
CA ALA A 235 -9.29 16.01 10.56
C ALA A 235 -9.83 15.07 9.49
N VAL A 236 -9.03 14.85 8.45
CA VAL A 236 -9.24 13.82 7.43
C VAL A 236 -8.14 12.78 7.56
N PHE A 237 -8.53 11.52 7.69
CA PHE A 237 -7.62 10.38 7.84
C PHE A 237 -7.48 9.64 6.52
N ILE A 238 -6.24 9.34 6.10
CA ILE A 238 -5.93 8.64 4.86
C ILE A 238 -5.10 7.39 5.17
N ASN A 239 -5.56 6.23 4.72
CA ASN A 239 -4.79 5.00 4.79
C ASN A 239 -4.48 4.46 3.39
N VAL A 240 -3.20 4.53 3.01
CA VAL A 240 -2.64 3.96 1.78
C VAL A 240 -1.49 2.98 2.09
N SER A 241 -1.53 2.39 3.29
CA SER A 241 -0.53 1.44 3.78
C SER A 241 -1.06 -0.01 3.81
N ARG A 242 -1.60 -0.45 4.95
CA ARG A 242 -2.28 -1.74 5.15
C ARG A 242 -3.51 -1.54 6.05
N GLY A 243 -4.61 -2.22 5.76
CA GLY A 243 -5.84 -2.10 6.54
C GLY A 243 -5.64 -2.44 8.01
N GLN A 244 -4.93 -3.52 8.29
CA GLN A 244 -4.68 -4.01 9.65
C GLN A 244 -3.79 -3.08 10.51
N THR A 245 -3.25 -1.98 9.97
CA THR A 245 -2.58 -0.94 10.77
C THR A 245 -3.57 -0.02 11.50
N VAL A 246 -4.86 -0.19 11.22
CA VAL A 246 -5.98 0.52 11.82
C VAL A 246 -6.93 -0.48 12.46
N ASP A 247 -7.47 -0.17 13.63
CA ASP A 247 -8.67 -0.80 14.13
C ASP A 247 -9.86 -0.28 13.30
N GLU A 248 -10.35 -1.09 12.37
CA GLU A 248 -11.41 -0.69 11.45
C GLU A 248 -12.73 -0.38 12.16
N GLN A 249 -13.01 -1.06 13.27
CA GLN A 249 -14.21 -0.78 14.07
C GLN A 249 -14.10 0.57 14.79
N ALA A 250 -12.92 0.90 15.29
CA ALA A 250 -12.67 2.23 15.88
C ALA A 250 -12.80 3.34 14.82
N LEU A 251 -12.31 3.13 13.60
CA LEU A 251 -12.50 4.07 12.49
C LEU A 251 -13.98 4.28 12.16
N ILE A 252 -14.76 3.18 12.06
CA ILE A 252 -16.21 3.25 11.82
C ILE A 252 -16.90 4.08 12.92
N HIS A 253 -16.60 3.83 14.18
CA HIS A 253 -17.15 4.59 15.31
C HIS A 253 -16.77 6.07 15.27
N ALA A 254 -15.49 6.36 15.02
CA ALA A 254 -14.99 7.75 14.95
C ALA A 254 -15.70 8.56 13.84
N LEU A 255 -15.94 7.95 12.68
CA LEU A 255 -16.65 8.58 11.56
C LEU A 255 -18.14 8.79 11.87
N GLN A 256 -18.81 7.77 12.46
CA GLN A 256 -20.23 7.84 12.82
C GLN A 256 -20.52 8.87 13.88
N ASN A 257 -19.60 9.02 14.86
CA ASN A 257 -19.75 9.97 15.97
C ASN A 257 -19.19 11.37 15.65
N GLY A 258 -18.62 11.57 14.45
CA GLY A 258 -18.02 12.86 14.06
C GLY A 258 -16.79 13.22 14.89
N GLU A 259 -16.05 12.25 15.38
CA GLU A 259 -14.74 12.45 16.03
C GLU A 259 -13.70 12.92 15.03
N ILE A 260 -13.81 12.45 13.77
CA ILE A 260 -13.07 12.95 12.61
C ILE A 260 -14.03 13.32 11.49
N HIS A 261 -13.57 14.17 10.57
CA HIS A 261 -14.41 14.69 9.48
C HIS A 261 -14.70 13.64 8.41
N GLY A 262 -13.71 12.85 8.03
CA GLY A 262 -13.83 11.87 6.96
C GLY A 262 -12.57 11.05 6.78
N ALA A 263 -12.62 10.06 5.90
CA ALA A 263 -11.49 9.19 5.59
C ALA A 263 -11.36 8.91 4.09
N GLY A 264 -10.12 8.68 3.65
CA GLY A 264 -9.77 8.17 2.32
C GLY A 264 -9.00 6.86 2.45
N LEU A 265 -9.52 5.78 1.90
CA LEU A 265 -9.04 4.43 2.12
C LEU A 265 -8.70 3.74 0.80
N ASP A 266 -7.45 3.32 0.66
CA ASP A 266 -7.01 2.41 -0.40
C ASP A 266 -6.96 0.96 0.07
N VAL A 267 -6.96 0.74 1.39
CA VAL A 267 -6.78 -0.56 2.02
C VAL A 267 -7.79 -0.78 3.15
N PHE A 268 -8.13 -2.06 3.39
CA PHE A 268 -9.10 -2.50 4.39
C PHE A 268 -8.53 -3.62 5.24
N GLU A 269 -9.10 -3.84 6.43
CA GLU A 269 -8.69 -4.96 7.29
C GLU A 269 -8.83 -6.29 6.56
N LYS A 270 -9.95 -6.45 5.83
CA LYS A 270 -10.19 -7.58 4.93
C LYS A 270 -10.28 -7.11 3.49
N GLU A 271 -9.51 -7.71 2.60
CA GLU A 271 -9.51 -7.43 1.16
C GLU A 271 -9.78 -8.71 0.36
N PRO A 272 -10.79 -8.70 -0.57
CA PRO A 272 -11.75 -7.62 -0.83
C PRO A 272 -12.62 -7.30 0.38
N VAL A 273 -13.00 -6.02 0.51
CA VAL A 273 -13.90 -5.55 1.57
C VAL A 273 -15.29 -6.17 1.42
N ASP A 274 -15.92 -6.56 2.53
CA ASP A 274 -17.28 -7.13 2.50
C ASP A 274 -18.31 -6.07 2.06
N SER A 275 -19.28 -6.48 1.25
CA SER A 275 -20.26 -5.55 0.66
C SER A 275 -21.18 -4.87 1.68
N ASP A 276 -21.29 -5.41 2.89
CA ASP A 276 -22.05 -4.87 4.01
C ASP A 276 -21.21 -4.03 4.98
N ASN A 277 -19.93 -3.81 4.67
CA ASN A 277 -19.05 -2.97 5.50
C ASN A 277 -19.62 -1.55 5.60
N PRO A 278 -19.84 -1.00 6.82
CA PRO A 278 -20.43 0.31 7.00
C PRO A 278 -19.68 1.46 6.31
N LEU A 279 -18.35 1.36 6.16
CA LEU A 279 -17.53 2.38 5.48
C LEU A 279 -17.99 2.64 4.05
N LEU A 280 -18.55 1.63 3.36
CA LEU A 280 -19.02 1.75 1.97
C LEU A 280 -20.33 2.56 1.84
N GLN A 281 -21.03 2.81 2.94
CA GLN A 281 -22.27 3.58 2.98
C GLN A 281 -22.09 5.01 3.48
N MET A 282 -20.89 5.37 3.96
CA MET A 282 -20.60 6.69 4.52
C MET A 282 -20.23 7.69 3.41
N SER A 283 -20.96 8.79 3.31
CA SER A 283 -20.71 9.85 2.32
C SER A 283 -19.39 10.62 2.55
N ASN A 284 -18.89 10.63 3.78
CA ASN A 284 -17.62 11.24 4.17
C ASN A 284 -16.42 10.30 4.07
N VAL A 285 -16.59 9.12 3.44
CA VAL A 285 -15.53 8.15 3.19
C VAL A 285 -15.33 7.95 1.69
N VAL A 286 -14.10 8.09 1.23
CA VAL A 286 -13.68 7.78 -0.14
C VAL A 286 -12.93 6.47 -0.12
N THR A 287 -13.40 5.49 -0.90
CA THR A 287 -12.84 4.13 -0.95
C THR A 287 -12.37 3.78 -2.35
N VAL A 288 -11.20 3.16 -2.46
CA VAL A 288 -10.66 2.61 -3.71
C VAL A 288 -10.09 1.20 -3.48
N PRO A 289 -10.03 0.33 -4.49
CA PRO A 289 -9.77 -1.10 -4.30
C PRO A 289 -8.27 -1.44 -4.37
N HIS A 290 -7.46 -0.92 -3.44
CA HIS A 290 -6.00 -1.17 -3.30
C HIS A 290 -5.24 -0.88 -4.60
N ILE A 291 -5.36 0.36 -5.08
CA ILE A 291 -4.82 0.81 -6.37
C ILE A 291 -3.60 1.74 -6.24
N GLY A 292 -2.94 1.74 -5.09
CA GLY A 292 -1.79 2.63 -4.81
C GLY A 292 -0.74 2.66 -5.92
N SER A 293 -0.41 1.48 -6.48
CA SER A 293 0.56 1.34 -7.59
C SER A 293 -0.08 1.14 -8.97
N ALA A 294 -1.40 1.05 -9.07
CA ALA A 294 -2.11 0.56 -10.25
C ALA A 294 -2.16 1.57 -11.42
N THR A 295 -1.00 1.82 -12.01
CA THR A 295 -0.89 2.48 -13.32
C THR A 295 -0.10 1.58 -14.27
N ALA A 296 -0.43 1.57 -15.56
CA ALA A 296 0.22 0.70 -16.55
C ALA A 296 1.76 0.86 -16.54
N ARG A 297 2.25 2.09 -16.36
CA ARG A 297 3.69 2.38 -16.28
C ARG A 297 4.32 1.75 -15.04
N THR A 298 3.70 1.92 -13.89
CA THR A 298 4.24 1.44 -12.61
C THR A 298 4.17 -0.08 -12.54
N GLU A 299 3.06 -0.68 -12.95
CA GLU A 299 2.92 -2.14 -13.03
C GLU A 299 3.98 -2.78 -13.94
N ALA A 300 4.23 -2.21 -15.13
CA ALA A 300 5.28 -2.68 -16.02
C ALA A 300 6.68 -2.56 -15.38
N ALA A 301 6.95 -1.45 -14.69
CA ALA A 301 8.23 -1.23 -14.01
C ALA A 301 8.43 -2.19 -12.82
N MET A 302 7.38 -2.44 -12.02
CA MET A 302 7.41 -3.40 -10.92
C MET A 302 7.63 -4.83 -11.44
N ALA A 303 6.89 -5.23 -12.48
CA ALA A 303 7.03 -6.54 -13.09
C ALA A 303 8.46 -6.77 -13.60
N MET A 304 9.04 -5.80 -14.32
CA MET A 304 10.42 -5.89 -14.80
C MET A 304 11.41 -5.93 -13.62
N ARG A 305 11.24 -5.10 -12.62
CA ARG A 305 12.14 -5.09 -11.44
C ARG A 305 12.15 -6.42 -10.68
N ALA A 306 11.00 -7.04 -10.52
CA ALA A 306 10.90 -8.37 -9.92
C ALA A 306 11.58 -9.45 -10.80
N ALA A 307 11.44 -9.36 -12.12
CA ALA A 307 12.11 -10.26 -13.06
C ALA A 307 13.64 -10.10 -13.02
N GLU A 308 14.14 -8.87 -12.94
CA GLU A 308 15.57 -8.58 -12.78
C GLU A 308 16.14 -9.19 -11.50
N ASN A 309 15.45 -9.03 -10.36
CA ASN A 309 15.81 -9.65 -9.10
C ASN A 309 15.89 -11.18 -9.21
N LEU A 310 14.85 -11.79 -9.80
CA LEU A 310 14.76 -13.24 -9.95
C LEU A 310 15.87 -13.79 -10.84
N VAL A 311 16.09 -13.17 -12.00
CA VAL A 311 17.14 -13.57 -12.94
C VAL A 311 18.54 -13.37 -12.34
N ALA A 312 18.76 -12.29 -11.58
CA ALA A 312 20.06 -12.06 -10.91
C ALA A 312 20.43 -13.25 -10.04
N VAL A 313 19.56 -13.64 -9.11
CA VAL A 313 19.81 -14.75 -8.19
C VAL A 313 19.95 -16.10 -8.92
N LEU A 314 19.07 -16.39 -9.89
CA LEU A 314 19.11 -17.66 -10.62
C LEU A 314 20.33 -17.78 -11.56
N THR A 315 20.98 -16.66 -11.92
CA THR A 315 22.24 -16.63 -12.67
C THR A 315 23.48 -16.47 -11.79
N GLY A 316 23.35 -16.58 -10.45
CA GLY A 316 24.45 -16.53 -9.48
C GLY A 316 24.96 -15.13 -9.19
N LYS A 317 24.14 -14.10 -9.42
CA LYS A 317 24.44 -12.71 -9.05
C LYS A 317 23.71 -12.36 -7.75
N GLU A 318 24.16 -11.30 -7.09
CA GLU A 318 23.48 -10.75 -5.92
C GLU A 318 22.08 -10.21 -6.29
N PRO A 319 21.08 -10.36 -5.40
CA PRO A 319 19.77 -9.74 -5.59
C PRO A 319 19.88 -8.21 -5.56
N ILE A 320 19.03 -7.54 -6.31
CA ILE A 320 19.03 -6.07 -6.37
C ILE A 320 18.31 -5.49 -5.16
N ASP A 321 17.16 -6.09 -4.77
CA ASP A 321 16.30 -5.60 -3.68
C ASP A 321 15.95 -6.74 -2.69
N PRO A 322 16.92 -7.26 -1.93
CA PRO A 322 16.64 -8.30 -0.95
C PRO A 322 15.81 -7.74 0.21
N VAL A 323 14.89 -8.58 0.76
CA VAL A 323 14.14 -8.27 1.96
C VAL A 323 14.75 -8.95 3.18
N GLY A 324 14.63 -8.31 4.35
CA GLY A 324 15.09 -8.88 5.62
C GLY A 324 16.61 -8.83 5.83
N SER A 325 17.33 -8.03 5.05
CA SER A 325 18.76 -7.75 5.22
C SER A 325 19.01 -6.58 6.16
#